data_21dafd1b6b36a66423ab8099fd33684b
#
_entry.id   21dafd1b6b36a66423ab8099fd33684b
#
_cell.length_a   1.000
_cell.length_b   1.000
_cell.length_c   1.000
_cell.angle_alpha   90.00
_cell.angle_beta   90.00
_cell.angle_gamma   90.00
#
_symmetry.space_group_name_H-M   'P 1'
#
loop_
_entity.id
_entity.type
_entity.pdbx_description
1 polymer ?
#
loop_
_entity_poly.entity_id
_entity_poly.type
_entity_poly.pdbx_seq_one_letter_code
_entity_poly.pdbx_strand_id
1 'polypeptide(L)'
;MKLNELYSIVNKFYNSIIEVKFSGLFERKDRMSNFPIGCCDDACDLLWYYLKKNYDFRVERYNGFYDDGVPENKFNHEWLVVDGFVIDITFKQLNWIIRSYDDIYIGDGAIYNDIFDNIALKKYYDIRNDERLWNDYNKILVVLNRQ
;
A
#
# COMPACT_ATOMS: atom_id res chain seq x y z
N MET A 1 2.94 -20.35 7.39
CA MET A 1 2.36 -20.77 6.14
C MET A 1 1.52 -19.69 5.49
N LYS A 2 0.51 -19.20 6.18
CA LYS A 2 -0.30 -18.07 5.70
C LYS A 2 0.56 -16.82 5.44
N LEU A 3 1.53 -16.54 6.29
CA LEU A 3 2.41 -15.38 6.14
C LEU A 3 3.27 -15.48 4.87
N ASN A 4 3.80 -16.66 4.56
CA ASN A 4 4.58 -16.87 3.33
C ASN A 4 3.73 -16.72 2.08
N GLU A 5 2.50 -17.23 2.12
CA GLU A 5 1.53 -17.06 1.04
C GLU A 5 1.22 -15.59 0.81
N LEU A 6 0.92 -14.89 1.90
CA LEU A 6 0.61 -13.46 1.85
C LEU A 6 1.78 -12.66 1.30
N TYR A 7 3.00 -12.97 1.75
CA TYR A 7 4.20 -12.32 1.26
C TYR A 7 4.35 -12.49 -0.26
N SER A 8 4.14 -13.71 -0.75
CA SER A 8 4.23 -13.99 -2.18
C SER A 8 3.20 -13.20 -2.99
N ILE A 9 1.95 -13.18 -2.51
CA ILE A 9 0.86 -12.45 -3.18
C ILE A 9 1.17 -10.96 -3.25
N VAL A 10 1.53 -10.37 -2.12
CA VAL A 10 1.79 -8.94 -2.02
C VAL A 10 3.01 -8.54 -2.82
N ASN A 11 4.07 -9.35 -2.77
CA ASN A 11 5.30 -9.07 -3.49
C ASN A 11 5.09 -9.08 -5.00
N LYS A 12 4.30 -10.02 -5.51
CA LYS A 12 3.94 -10.04 -6.93
C LYS A 12 3.15 -8.81 -7.34
N PHE A 13 2.22 -8.39 -6.52
CA PHE A 13 1.44 -7.18 -6.77
C PHE A 13 2.34 -5.95 -6.78
N TYR A 14 3.22 -5.84 -5.79
CA TYR A 14 4.19 -4.75 -5.69
C TYR A 14 5.08 -4.70 -6.95
N ASN A 15 5.63 -5.83 -7.37
CA ASN A 15 6.49 -5.89 -8.54
C ASN A 15 5.75 -5.49 -9.81
N SER A 16 4.46 -5.83 -9.89
CA SER A 16 3.63 -5.42 -11.03
C SER A 16 3.42 -3.91 -11.07
N ILE A 17 3.21 -3.27 -9.90
CA ILE A 17 3.15 -1.82 -9.81
C ILE A 17 4.46 -1.20 -10.30
N ILE A 18 5.59 -1.72 -9.88
CA ILE A 18 6.90 -1.21 -10.27
C ILE A 18 7.08 -1.30 -11.79
N GLU A 19 6.69 -2.40 -12.40
CA GLU A 19 6.81 -2.56 -13.85
C GLU A 19 5.91 -1.56 -14.61
N VAL A 20 4.66 -1.39 -14.17
CA VAL A 20 3.76 -0.39 -14.79
C VAL A 20 4.34 1.01 -14.65
N LYS A 21 4.86 1.34 -13.48
CA LYS A 21 5.49 2.64 -13.23
C LYS A 21 6.65 2.90 -14.19
N PHE A 22 7.59 1.97 -14.28
CA PHE A 22 8.77 2.15 -15.13
C PHE A 22 8.43 2.13 -16.63
N SER A 23 7.29 1.56 -16.99
CA SER A 23 6.80 1.62 -18.37
C SER A 23 6.07 2.93 -18.69
N GLY A 24 5.87 3.80 -17.70
CA GLY A 24 5.22 5.09 -17.87
C GLY A 24 3.73 5.01 -18.14
N LEU A 25 3.06 3.95 -17.70
CA LEU A 25 1.68 3.67 -18.07
C LEU A 25 0.63 4.16 -17.07
N PHE A 26 1.02 4.58 -15.86
CA PHE A 26 0.06 5.17 -14.92
C PHE A 26 -0.43 6.54 -15.39
N GLU A 27 -1.71 6.83 -15.16
CA GLU A 27 -2.34 8.01 -15.75
C GLU A 27 -1.87 9.34 -15.14
N ARG A 28 -1.63 9.37 -13.82
CA ARG A 28 -1.26 10.61 -13.15
C ARG A 28 0.16 10.60 -12.66
N LYS A 29 0.94 11.61 -13.08
CA LYS A 29 2.34 11.76 -12.71
C LYS A 29 2.53 12.07 -11.22
N ASP A 30 1.56 12.73 -10.59
CA ASP A 30 1.61 13.10 -9.18
C ASP A 30 0.99 12.05 -8.26
N ARG A 31 0.58 10.90 -8.80
CA ARG A 31 -0.01 9.81 -8.04
C ARG A 31 0.80 8.53 -8.25
N MET A 32 0.23 7.50 -8.87
CA MET A 32 0.90 6.20 -8.98
C MET A 32 2.17 6.23 -9.83
N SER A 33 2.32 7.17 -10.76
CA SER A 33 3.58 7.35 -11.49
C SER A 33 4.74 7.72 -10.55
N ASN A 34 4.43 8.26 -9.37
CA ASN A 34 5.41 8.63 -8.35
C ASN A 34 5.54 7.58 -7.24
N PHE A 35 4.90 6.43 -7.40
CA PHE A 35 4.92 5.36 -6.40
C PHE A 35 6.37 5.06 -5.97
N PRO A 36 6.67 4.87 -4.68
CA PRO A 36 5.71 4.79 -3.56
C PRO A 36 5.42 6.12 -2.86
N ILE A 37 5.85 7.25 -3.39
CA ILE A 37 5.79 8.55 -2.71
C ILE A 37 4.44 9.23 -2.96
N GLY A 38 3.80 9.71 -1.88
CA GLY A 38 2.58 10.51 -1.96
C GLY A 38 1.34 9.79 -2.45
N CYS A 39 1.35 8.46 -2.51
CA CYS A 39 0.22 7.68 -3.02
C CYS A 39 -0.13 6.46 -2.15
N CYS A 40 0.12 6.53 -0.84
CA CYS A 40 -0.20 5.43 0.06
C CYS A 40 -1.71 5.10 0.05
N ASP A 41 -2.56 6.10 -0.12
CA ASP A 41 -4.00 5.93 -0.24
C ASP A 41 -4.37 5.16 -1.52
N ASP A 42 -3.86 5.59 -2.68
CA ASP A 42 -4.10 4.88 -3.94
C ASP A 42 -3.58 3.44 -3.88
N ALA A 43 -2.39 3.26 -3.35
CA ALA A 43 -1.77 1.94 -3.23
C ALA A 43 -2.62 1.01 -2.35
N CYS A 44 -3.14 1.53 -1.23
CA CYS A 44 -4.04 0.78 -0.37
C CYS A 44 -5.34 0.43 -1.08
N ASP A 45 -5.92 1.38 -1.82
CA ASP A 45 -7.16 1.13 -2.57
C ASP A 45 -6.99 0.02 -3.60
N LEU A 46 -5.90 0.07 -4.36
CA LEU A 46 -5.62 -0.91 -5.40
C LEU A 46 -5.37 -2.30 -4.81
N LEU A 47 -4.54 -2.39 -3.78
CA LEU A 47 -4.23 -3.67 -3.14
C LEU A 47 -5.43 -4.23 -2.40
N TRP A 48 -6.20 -3.38 -1.71
CA TRP A 48 -7.41 -3.79 -1.01
C TRP A 48 -8.36 -4.50 -1.98
N TYR A 49 -8.63 -3.86 -3.11
CA TYR A 49 -9.54 -4.43 -4.12
C TYR A 49 -9.03 -5.77 -4.63
N TYR A 50 -7.73 -5.85 -4.94
CA TYR A 50 -7.12 -7.08 -5.42
C TYR A 50 -7.27 -8.22 -4.42
N LEU A 51 -6.97 -7.96 -3.16
CA LEU A 51 -7.02 -8.97 -2.11
C LEU A 51 -8.46 -9.44 -1.85
N LYS A 52 -9.41 -8.52 -1.80
CA LYS A 52 -10.81 -8.86 -1.56
C LYS A 52 -11.43 -9.58 -2.74
N LYS A 53 -11.04 -9.25 -3.96
CA LYS A 53 -11.59 -9.86 -5.17
C LYS A 53 -11.12 -11.31 -5.36
N ASN A 54 -9.86 -11.60 -5.01
CA ASN A 54 -9.21 -12.85 -5.39
C ASN A 54 -8.97 -13.82 -4.24
N TYR A 55 -9.10 -13.37 -3.00
CA TYR A 55 -8.80 -14.18 -1.81
C TYR A 55 -9.84 -13.97 -0.73
N ASP A 56 -9.92 -14.92 0.19
CA ASP A 56 -10.82 -14.86 1.34
C ASP A 56 -10.06 -14.37 2.58
N PHE A 57 -9.46 -13.19 2.46
CA PHE A 57 -8.78 -12.54 3.57
C PHE A 57 -9.70 -11.53 4.25
N ARG A 58 -9.52 -11.36 5.56
CA ARG A 58 -10.05 -10.22 6.29
C ARG A 58 -9.08 -9.06 6.08
N VAL A 59 -9.53 -8.01 5.39
CA VAL A 59 -8.68 -6.85 5.07
C VAL A 59 -9.28 -5.60 5.69
N GLU A 60 -8.46 -4.91 6.49
CA GLU A 60 -8.80 -3.63 7.11
C GLU A 60 -7.79 -2.59 6.62
N ARG A 61 -8.22 -1.33 6.60
CA ARG A 61 -7.40 -0.20 6.18
C ARG A 61 -7.26 0.78 7.33
N TYR A 62 -6.03 1.20 7.60
CA TYR A 62 -5.74 2.12 8.70
C TYR A 62 -5.00 3.35 8.21
N ASN A 63 -5.21 4.46 8.92
CA ASN A 63 -4.46 5.68 8.75
C ASN A 63 -3.84 6.05 10.10
N GLY A 64 -2.55 6.41 10.08
CA GLY A 64 -1.85 6.92 11.24
C GLY A 64 -1.28 8.30 10.97
N PHE A 65 -1.20 9.13 12.01
CA PHE A 65 -0.62 10.44 11.94
C PHE A 65 0.74 10.44 12.64
N TYR A 66 1.77 10.93 11.93
CA TYR A 66 3.12 11.05 12.48
C TYR A 66 3.37 12.49 12.90
N ASP A 67 3.82 12.67 14.14
CA ASP A 67 4.15 13.98 14.69
C ASP A 67 5.30 13.83 15.70
N ASP A 68 6.48 14.31 15.33
CA ASP A 68 7.67 14.29 16.20
C ASP A 68 7.94 15.66 16.83
N GLY A 69 7.01 16.62 16.71
CA GLY A 69 7.13 17.98 17.19
C GLY A 69 7.76 18.94 16.18
N VAL A 70 8.25 18.43 15.06
CA VAL A 70 8.78 19.25 13.96
C VAL A 70 7.72 19.37 12.89
N PRO A 71 7.17 20.60 12.62
CA PRO A 71 6.05 20.76 11.69
C PRO A 71 6.30 20.18 10.28
N GLU A 72 7.52 20.29 9.77
CA GLU A 72 7.86 19.80 8.44
C GLU A 72 7.83 18.28 8.33
N ASN A 73 7.87 17.57 9.47
CA ASN A 73 7.88 16.11 9.50
C ASN A 73 6.51 15.48 9.67
N LYS A 74 5.47 16.30 9.90
CA LYS A 74 4.11 15.78 10.09
C LYS A 74 3.54 15.24 8.79
N PHE A 75 2.95 14.04 8.88
CA PHE A 75 2.28 13.46 7.72
C PHE A 75 1.31 12.36 8.15
N ASN A 76 0.41 12.01 7.25
CA ASN A 76 -0.46 10.84 7.38
C ASN A 76 0.08 9.71 6.55
N HIS A 77 -0.06 8.48 7.05
CA HIS A 77 0.33 7.29 6.33
C HIS A 77 -0.79 6.26 6.40
N GLU A 78 -0.98 5.50 5.33
CA GLU A 78 -2.00 4.47 5.25
C GLU A 78 -1.40 3.11 4.94
N TRP A 79 -1.98 2.08 5.54
CA TRP A 79 -1.59 0.70 5.32
C TRP A 79 -2.78 -0.22 5.48
N LEU A 80 -2.59 -1.48 5.12
CA LEU A 80 -3.61 -2.51 5.30
C LEU A 80 -3.23 -3.44 6.45
N VAL A 81 -4.24 -4.07 7.04
CA VAL A 81 -4.06 -5.18 7.97
C VAL A 81 -4.83 -6.36 7.39
N VAL A 82 -4.12 -7.43 7.08
CA VAL A 82 -4.67 -8.61 6.42
C VAL A 82 -4.53 -9.79 7.37
N ASP A 83 -5.66 -10.30 7.84
CA ASP A 83 -5.72 -11.39 8.82
C ASP A 83 -4.79 -11.14 10.02
N GLY A 84 -4.73 -9.90 10.48
CA GLY A 84 -3.93 -9.49 11.63
C GLY A 84 -2.50 -9.06 11.32
N PHE A 85 -2.03 -9.20 10.08
CA PHE A 85 -0.69 -8.76 9.68
C PHE A 85 -0.75 -7.40 8.98
N VAL A 86 0.14 -6.49 9.37
CA VAL A 86 0.32 -5.23 8.66
C VAL A 86 0.93 -5.52 7.29
N ILE A 87 0.34 -4.92 6.26
CA ILE A 87 0.83 -4.95 4.88
C ILE A 87 1.00 -3.51 4.42
N ASP A 88 2.23 -3.14 4.09
CA ASP A 88 2.52 -1.77 3.67
C ASP A 88 3.42 -1.79 2.44
N ILE A 89 2.84 -1.52 1.28
CA ILE A 89 3.58 -1.51 0.01
C ILE A 89 4.19 -0.16 -0.31
N THR A 90 3.94 0.85 0.53
CA THR A 90 4.62 2.13 0.47
C THR A 90 5.52 2.35 1.69
N PHE A 91 6.02 1.27 2.27
CA PHE A 91 6.85 1.27 3.46
C PHE A 91 8.11 2.13 3.31
N LYS A 92 8.60 2.27 2.10
CA LYS A 92 9.75 3.13 1.82
C LYS A 92 9.58 4.57 2.31
N GLN A 93 8.35 5.06 2.39
CA GLN A 93 8.07 6.40 2.91
C GLN A 93 8.43 6.54 4.38
N LEU A 94 8.59 5.43 5.10
CA LEU A 94 8.91 5.41 6.52
C LEU A 94 10.40 5.15 6.79
N ASN A 95 11.22 5.00 5.76
CA ASN A 95 12.61 4.57 5.96
C ASN A 95 13.46 5.56 6.77
N TRP A 96 13.16 6.84 6.69
CA TRP A 96 13.87 7.87 7.46
C TRP A 96 13.53 7.84 8.95
N ILE A 97 12.37 7.26 9.31
CA ILE A 97 11.94 7.08 10.71
C ILE A 97 12.42 5.73 11.25
N ILE A 98 12.14 4.66 10.50
CA ILE A 98 12.37 3.28 10.94
C ILE A 98 13.81 2.85 10.64
N ARG A 99 14.46 3.52 9.71
CA ARG A 99 15.82 3.22 9.25
C ARG A 99 15.93 1.82 8.65
N SER A 100 14.94 1.46 7.85
CA SER A 100 14.92 0.24 7.06
C SER A 100 14.97 0.59 5.59
N TYR A 101 15.65 -0.23 4.80
CA TYR A 101 15.71 -0.07 3.35
C TYR A 101 14.79 -1.04 2.62
N ASP A 102 13.94 -1.76 3.34
CA ASP A 102 12.96 -2.65 2.73
C ASP A 102 11.93 -1.87 1.93
N ASP A 103 11.52 -2.43 0.81
CA ASP A 103 10.52 -1.81 -0.07
C ASP A 103 9.12 -1.97 0.47
N ILE A 104 8.83 -3.11 1.09
CA ILE A 104 7.52 -3.43 1.65
C ILE A 104 7.70 -3.94 3.08
N TYR A 105 6.63 -3.82 3.86
CA TYR A 105 6.60 -4.39 5.20
C TYR A 105 5.42 -5.34 5.32
N ILE A 106 5.68 -6.54 5.84
CA ILE A 106 4.66 -7.52 6.19
C ILE A 106 5.03 -8.09 7.55
N GLY A 107 4.19 -7.87 8.55
CA GLY A 107 4.48 -8.35 9.91
C GLY A 107 3.49 -7.83 10.93
N ASP A 108 3.89 -7.86 12.20
CA ASP A 108 3.03 -7.36 13.27
C ASP A 108 2.97 -5.83 13.27
N GLY A 109 2.04 -5.28 14.03
CA GLY A 109 1.80 -3.84 14.05
C GLY A 109 2.57 -3.07 15.10
N ALA A 110 3.51 -3.68 15.81
CA ALA A 110 4.18 -3.04 16.94
C ALA A 110 4.88 -1.74 16.54
N ILE A 111 5.64 -1.74 15.43
CA ILE A 111 6.36 -0.56 14.94
C ILE A 111 5.37 0.57 14.62
N TYR A 112 4.24 0.24 14.00
CA TYR A 112 3.23 1.24 13.62
C TYR A 112 2.59 1.86 14.86
N ASN A 113 2.32 1.06 15.88
CA ASN A 113 1.76 1.58 17.13
C ASN A 113 2.76 2.48 17.87
N ASP A 114 4.06 2.24 17.70
CA ASP A 114 5.09 3.05 18.34
C ASP A 114 5.30 4.40 17.66
N ILE A 115 5.22 4.47 16.33
CA ILE A 115 5.57 5.69 15.60
C ILE A 115 4.37 6.56 15.25
N PHE A 116 3.15 6.02 15.16
CA PHE A 116 1.99 6.79 14.77
C PHE A 116 1.08 7.10 15.94
N ASP A 117 0.64 8.36 15.98
CA ASP A 117 -0.44 8.82 16.84
C ASP A 117 -1.77 8.69 16.10
N ASN A 118 -2.87 8.57 16.84
CA ASN A 118 -4.22 8.62 16.28
C ASN A 118 -4.43 7.66 15.11
N ILE A 119 -4.10 6.39 15.33
CA ILE A 119 -4.35 5.34 14.34
C ILE A 119 -5.87 5.12 14.26
N ALA A 120 -6.42 5.26 13.06
CA ALA A 120 -7.84 5.15 12.82
C ALA A 120 -8.16 4.18 11.70
N LEU A 121 -9.19 3.37 11.91
CA LEU A 121 -9.75 2.50 10.88
C LEU A 121 -10.42 3.37 9.82
N LYS A 122 -10.10 3.12 8.54
CA LYS A 122 -10.69 3.84 7.41
C LYS A 122 -11.61 2.94 6.61
N LYS A 123 -12.61 3.55 6.01
CA LYS A 123 -13.50 2.82 5.10
C LYS A 123 -12.76 2.50 3.80
N TYR A 124 -13.11 1.37 3.24
CA TYR A 124 -12.66 0.97 1.93
C TYR A 124 -13.26 1.88 0.85
N TYR A 125 -12.48 2.16 -0.19
CA TYR A 125 -12.95 2.88 -1.36
C TYR A 125 -13.02 1.92 -2.55
N ASP A 126 -14.17 1.87 -3.19
CA ASP A 126 -14.38 0.99 -4.36
C ASP A 126 -13.78 1.64 -5.60
N ILE A 127 -12.63 1.14 -6.04
CA ILE A 127 -11.90 1.70 -7.19
C ILE A 127 -12.68 1.65 -8.49
N ARG A 128 -13.73 0.81 -8.58
CA ARG A 128 -14.59 0.78 -9.77
C ARG A 128 -15.35 2.09 -9.97
N ASN A 129 -15.47 2.90 -8.93
CA ASN A 129 -16.11 4.21 -8.99
C ASN A 129 -15.14 5.34 -9.39
N ASP A 130 -13.88 5.02 -9.63
CA ASP A 130 -12.85 5.97 -10.01
C ASP A 130 -12.19 5.50 -11.31
N GLU A 131 -12.45 6.21 -12.41
CA GLU A 131 -11.98 5.80 -13.73
C GLU A 131 -10.46 5.68 -13.79
N ARG A 132 -9.74 6.62 -13.19
CA ARG A 132 -8.28 6.59 -13.16
C ARG A 132 -7.75 5.39 -12.40
N LEU A 133 -8.24 5.16 -11.18
CA LEU A 133 -7.81 4.01 -10.37
C LEU A 133 -8.17 2.69 -11.05
N TRP A 134 -9.35 2.62 -11.65
CA TRP A 134 -9.76 1.42 -12.36
C TRP A 134 -8.87 1.11 -13.56
N ASN A 135 -8.51 2.14 -14.34
CA ASN A 135 -7.60 1.98 -15.45
C ASN A 135 -6.21 1.57 -14.98
N ASP A 136 -5.70 2.19 -13.92
CA ASP A 136 -4.42 1.82 -13.33
C ASP A 136 -4.42 0.37 -12.82
N TYR A 137 -5.51 -0.03 -12.17
CA TYR A 137 -5.68 -1.39 -11.68
C TYR A 137 -5.60 -2.42 -12.82
N ASN A 138 -6.29 -2.15 -13.93
CA ASN A 138 -6.28 -3.07 -15.06
C ASN A 138 -4.89 -3.18 -15.71
N LYS A 139 -4.12 -2.11 -15.71
CA LYS A 139 -2.73 -2.15 -16.18
C LYS A 139 -1.86 -3.02 -15.28
N ILE A 140 -2.06 -2.93 -13.98
CA ILE A 140 -1.39 -3.79 -13.00
C ILE A 140 -1.74 -5.26 -13.26
N LEU A 141 -3.03 -5.56 -13.48
CA LEU A 141 -3.48 -6.93 -13.75
C LEU A 141 -2.84 -7.54 -14.99
N VAL A 142 -2.68 -6.75 -16.05
CA VAL A 142 -2.03 -7.25 -17.27
C VAL A 142 -0.62 -7.76 -16.97
N VAL A 143 0.13 -7.00 -16.20
CA VAL A 143 1.50 -7.39 -15.80
C VAL A 143 1.46 -8.58 -14.85
N LEU A 144 0.58 -8.52 -13.86
CA LEU A 144 0.46 -9.57 -12.84
C LEU A 144 0.13 -10.92 -13.47
N ASN A 145 -0.74 -10.94 -14.46
CA ASN A 145 -1.17 -12.18 -15.12
C ASN A 145 -0.09 -12.78 -16.05
N ARG A 146 0.98 -12.03 -16.32
CA ARG A 146 2.14 -12.54 -17.10
C ARG A 146 3.19 -13.21 -16.23
N GLN A 147 3.07 -13.09 -14.91
CA GLN A 147 4.04 -13.66 -13.96
C GLN A 147 3.79 -15.13 -13.68
#